data_69ee6ae8b01e204ef1bc7cf6d3002721
#
_entry.id   69ee6ae8b01e204ef1bc7cf6d3002721
#
_cell.length_a   1.000
_cell.length_b   1.000
_cell.length_c   1.000
_cell.angle_alpha   90.00
_cell.angle_beta   90.00
_cell.angle_gamma   90.00
#
_symmetry.space_group_name_H-M   'P 1'
#
loop_
_entity.id
_entity.type
_entity.pdbx_description
1 polymer ?
#
loop_
_entity_poly.entity_id
_entity_poly.type
_entity_poly.pdbx_seq_one_letter_code
_entity_poly.pdbx_strand_id
1 'polypeptide(L)'
;MGNLLVNPQAGLLFIDFSNGNVLQVCGRAEVLLDSPAIQAFEGAERLWTLQVEQVVWRPAAVSLRWAFKAYAPTSLMTGTWAEADARLEQRRQQRQWQAWRVLRVEQESRDIRSFYLEPPAGSRVAFAPGQHLPVQVQRDCEAALIRTYSLSSAPADGYLRISVKAQGPASRYLHERIVAGDVLNVRPPMGSFTLDQQSTRPLVLIGAGVGITPLLAMLREQVSTGQARRIHLFHGARSLAELPFQQELASLQQQAAGLLRVHRALSQPEGHARVGRDFEFIGRLGIEQVKATLALDDYDFYLCGPGSFTQALYEGLRGVHVPDARIHAEAFGPSTLRRHTDDGRPTVQQLPAANEPVPVYFAASAKEARWTPGSGTLLELAEARGLAPEFSCRGGSCGTCKTKLVSGQVHYPNLPAELPESGSVLICCAVPAHQEEGAQALVLEI
;
A
#
# COMPACT_ATOMS: atom_id res chain seq x y z
N MET A 1 27.43 10.61 19.87
CA MET A 1 27.52 9.15 19.63
C MET A 1 28.86 8.69 19.08
N GLY A 2 29.56 9.47 18.24
CA GLY A 2 30.86 9.08 17.71
C GLY A 2 31.88 8.64 18.79
N ASN A 3 31.87 9.28 19.93
CA ASN A 3 32.75 8.91 21.07
C ASN A 3 32.45 7.52 21.63
N LEU A 4 31.18 7.06 21.61
CA LEU A 4 30.79 5.74 22.12
C LEU A 4 31.29 4.59 21.22
N LEU A 5 31.54 4.86 19.94
CA LEU A 5 32.15 3.89 19.03
C LEU A 5 33.63 3.66 19.31
N VAL A 6 34.31 4.65 19.91
CA VAL A 6 35.74 4.58 20.26
C VAL A 6 35.93 4.17 21.72
N ASN A 7 35.13 4.72 22.60
CA ASN A 7 35.13 4.38 24.03
C ASN A 7 33.69 4.11 24.49
N PRO A 8 33.34 2.83 24.73
CA PRO A 8 31.98 2.45 25.07
C PRO A 8 31.51 2.80 26.47
N GLN A 9 32.36 3.44 27.31
CA GLN A 9 31.97 3.83 28.64
C GLN A 9 30.96 5.01 28.60
N ALA A 10 29.81 4.83 29.24
CA ALA A 10 28.75 5.82 29.29
C ALA A 10 28.19 5.99 30.69
N GLY A 11 27.77 7.20 30.99
CA GLY A 11 27.08 7.54 32.23
C GLY A 11 25.75 8.23 31.93
N LEU A 12 24.69 7.78 32.56
CA LEU A 12 23.37 8.38 32.52
C LEU A 12 23.06 9.03 33.87
N LEU A 13 22.42 10.17 33.83
CA LEU A 13 21.95 10.91 35.01
C LEU A 13 20.43 11.07 34.88
N PHE A 14 19.72 10.55 35.88
CA PHE A 14 18.27 10.72 36.01
C PHE A 14 18.00 11.56 37.23
N ILE A 15 17.28 12.67 37.10
CA ILE A 15 16.93 13.59 38.15
C ILE A 15 15.43 13.56 38.38
N ASP A 16 15.00 13.25 39.59
CA ASP A 16 13.63 13.45 40.00
C ASP A 16 13.45 14.90 40.48
N PHE A 17 12.92 15.71 39.59
CA PHE A 17 12.72 17.13 39.86
C PHE A 17 11.62 17.45 40.88
N SER A 18 10.84 16.47 41.30
CA SER A 18 9.85 16.64 42.36
C SER A 18 10.48 16.68 43.75
N ASN A 19 11.56 15.94 43.95
CA ASN A 19 12.22 15.77 45.24
C ASN A 19 13.75 16.04 45.24
N GLY A 20 14.34 16.14 44.04
CA GLY A 20 15.77 16.39 43.84
C GLY A 20 16.66 15.15 43.98
N ASN A 21 16.09 13.97 44.00
CA ASN A 21 16.87 12.75 44.00
C ASN A 21 17.56 12.54 42.65
N VAL A 22 18.73 11.93 42.69
CA VAL A 22 19.53 11.68 41.50
C VAL A 22 19.89 10.18 41.43
N LEU A 23 19.62 9.57 40.30
CA LEU A 23 20.12 8.25 39.97
C LEU A 23 21.21 8.38 38.89
N GLN A 24 22.42 7.95 39.23
CA GLN A 24 23.52 7.82 38.27
C GLN A 24 23.71 6.38 37.90
N VAL A 25 23.74 6.11 36.61
CA VAL A 25 23.91 4.75 36.02
C VAL A 25 25.13 4.81 35.11
N CYS A 26 26.15 4.02 35.38
CA CYS A 26 27.34 3.91 34.56
C CYS A 26 27.47 2.49 34.00
N GLY A 27 28.04 2.37 32.81
CA GLY A 27 28.23 1.07 32.22
C GLY A 27 28.76 1.17 30.80
N ARG A 28 28.69 0.05 30.10
CA ARG A 28 29.19 -0.10 28.75
C ARG A 28 28.05 0.07 27.76
N ALA A 29 28.19 1.04 26.86
CA ALA A 29 27.19 1.30 25.81
C ALA A 29 27.59 0.61 24.50
N GLU A 30 26.58 0.08 23.79
CA GLU A 30 26.72 -0.43 22.43
C GLU A 30 25.77 0.35 21.51
N VAL A 31 26.28 0.88 20.40
CA VAL A 31 25.49 1.62 19.42
C VAL A 31 25.04 0.68 18.31
N LEU A 32 23.75 0.52 18.14
CA LEU A 32 23.12 -0.33 17.13
C LEU A 32 22.83 0.54 15.91
N LEU A 33 23.58 0.36 14.83
CA LEU A 33 23.43 1.12 13.60
C LEU A 33 22.52 0.42 12.59
N ASP A 34 22.48 -0.92 12.62
CA ASP A 34 21.79 -1.76 11.62
C ASP A 34 20.74 -2.69 12.25
N SER A 35 20.26 -2.39 13.45
CA SER A 35 19.25 -3.23 14.11
C SER A 35 17.88 -3.09 13.46
N PRO A 36 17.17 -4.21 13.16
CA PRO A 36 15.78 -4.17 12.70
C PRO A 36 14.83 -3.44 13.67
N ALA A 37 15.20 -3.38 14.96
CA ALA A 37 14.45 -2.69 15.98
C ALA A 37 14.40 -1.18 15.76
N ILE A 38 15.37 -0.58 15.08
CA ILE A 38 15.39 0.87 14.75
C ILE A 38 14.12 1.25 14.01
N GLN A 39 13.69 0.42 13.05
CA GLN A 39 12.50 0.67 12.22
C GLN A 39 11.18 0.57 13.02
N ALA A 40 11.20 0.04 14.22
CA ALA A 40 10.02 -0.04 15.08
C ALA A 40 9.74 1.24 15.87
N PHE A 41 10.73 2.14 15.96
CA PHE A 41 10.61 3.41 16.62
C PHE A 41 10.55 4.53 15.57
N GLU A 42 9.42 5.19 15.45
CA GLU A 42 9.23 6.26 14.47
C GLU A 42 10.20 7.42 14.76
N GLY A 43 10.92 7.85 13.72
CA GLY A 43 11.92 8.92 13.83
C GLY A 43 13.27 8.51 14.45
N ALA A 44 13.46 7.25 14.83
CA ALA A 44 14.75 6.77 15.33
C ALA A 44 15.74 6.53 14.19
N GLU A 45 16.91 7.17 14.26
CA GLU A 45 18.01 6.92 13.32
C GLU A 45 18.90 5.76 13.76
N ARG A 46 18.96 5.49 15.06
CA ARG A 46 19.80 4.46 15.70
C ARG A 46 19.28 4.15 17.10
N LEU A 47 19.65 2.98 17.60
CA LEU A 47 19.44 2.59 18.98
C LEU A 47 20.78 2.43 19.68
N TRP A 48 20.77 2.41 20.99
CA TRP A 48 21.90 2.01 21.79
C TRP A 48 21.44 1.30 23.05
N THR A 49 22.27 0.42 23.54
CA THR A 49 22.05 -0.31 24.80
C THR A 49 23.09 0.09 25.82
N LEU A 50 22.79 -0.06 27.10
CA LEU A 50 23.71 0.14 28.20
C LEU A 50 23.73 -1.09 29.08
N GLN A 51 24.85 -1.77 29.12
CA GLN A 51 25.11 -2.79 30.13
C GLN A 51 25.53 -2.08 31.43
N VAL A 52 24.65 -2.11 32.42
CA VAL A 52 24.86 -1.39 33.67
C VAL A 52 25.92 -2.09 34.50
N GLU A 53 26.96 -1.35 34.89
CA GLU A 53 28.07 -1.82 35.75
C GLU A 53 27.97 -1.21 37.15
N GLN A 54 27.50 0.03 37.26
CA GLN A 54 27.39 0.74 38.55
C GLN A 54 26.12 1.59 38.59
N VAL A 55 25.48 1.60 39.73
CA VAL A 55 24.33 2.45 40.04
C VAL A 55 24.60 3.19 41.35
N VAL A 56 24.45 4.51 41.34
CA VAL A 56 24.61 5.37 42.54
C VAL A 56 23.33 6.18 42.74
N TRP A 57 22.72 6.00 43.88
CA TRP A 57 21.58 6.82 44.35
C TRP A 57 22.03 7.93 45.26
N ARG A 58 21.59 9.16 44.97
CA ARG A 58 21.86 10.33 45.75
C ARG A 58 20.57 11.07 46.15
N PRO A 59 20.07 10.92 47.37
CA PRO A 59 18.86 11.61 47.81
C PRO A 59 19.09 13.13 47.92
N ALA A 60 18.09 13.91 47.48
CA ALA A 60 18.04 15.34 47.54
C ALA A 60 19.34 16.09 47.07
N ALA A 61 20.03 15.51 46.09
CA ALA A 61 21.30 16.04 45.59
C ALA A 61 21.14 17.31 44.74
N VAL A 62 19.94 17.57 44.21
CA VAL A 62 19.63 18.75 43.42
C VAL A 62 18.57 19.58 44.12
N SER A 63 18.84 20.88 44.31
CA SER A 63 17.91 21.81 44.97
C SER A 63 16.80 22.33 44.07
N LEU A 64 16.97 22.23 42.74
CA LEU A 64 15.97 22.65 41.74
C LEU A 64 14.73 21.76 41.79
N ARG A 65 13.56 22.39 41.66
CA ARG A 65 12.27 21.70 41.63
C ARG A 65 11.50 22.17 40.41
N TRP A 66 10.96 21.20 39.63
CA TRP A 66 10.13 21.47 38.46
C TRP A 66 8.90 20.59 38.47
N ALA A 67 7.82 21.14 37.94
CA ALA A 67 6.62 20.38 37.68
C ALA A 67 6.64 19.86 36.23
N PHE A 68 6.36 18.61 36.06
CA PHE A 68 6.16 18.03 34.71
C PHE A 68 4.95 18.68 34.05
N LYS A 69 5.08 19.11 32.80
CA LYS A 69 3.97 19.64 32.00
C LYS A 69 3.50 18.67 30.95
N ALA A 70 4.37 18.34 30.00
CA ALA A 70 4.08 17.43 28.90
C ALA A 70 5.38 16.94 28.25
N TYR A 71 5.31 15.78 27.58
CA TYR A 71 6.36 15.34 26.67
C TYR A 71 6.34 16.17 25.39
N ALA A 72 7.50 16.35 24.76
CA ALA A 72 7.56 16.90 23.42
C ALA A 72 6.83 15.96 22.43
N PRO A 73 6.08 16.49 21.45
CA PRO A 73 5.39 15.66 20.47
C PRO A 73 6.32 14.66 19.77
N THR A 74 7.55 15.05 19.46
CA THR A 74 8.58 14.20 18.85
C THR A 74 8.98 13.02 19.75
N SER A 75 8.96 13.17 21.07
CA SER A 75 9.22 12.06 22.00
C SER A 75 8.07 11.07 22.09
N LEU A 76 6.84 11.52 21.83
CA LEU A 76 5.66 10.65 21.78
C LEU A 76 5.59 9.82 20.49
N MET A 77 6.20 10.31 19.41
CA MET A 77 6.24 9.58 18.14
C MET A 77 6.99 8.25 18.23
N THR A 78 8.07 8.18 18.99
CA THR A 78 8.87 6.95 19.13
C THR A 78 8.09 5.82 19.79
N GLY A 79 7.19 6.13 20.72
CA GLY A 79 6.42 5.16 21.49
C GLY A 79 7.24 4.41 22.55
N THR A 80 6.63 3.39 23.12
CA THR A 80 7.23 2.49 24.12
C THR A 80 7.85 1.26 23.47
N TRP A 81 8.69 0.53 24.22
CA TRP A 81 9.23 -0.78 23.79
C TRP A 81 8.12 -1.79 23.49
N ALA A 82 7.07 -1.82 24.30
CA ALA A 82 5.95 -2.73 24.08
C ALA A 82 5.24 -2.45 22.74
N GLU A 83 5.07 -1.18 22.37
CA GLU A 83 4.51 -0.78 21.07
C GLU A 83 5.47 -1.08 19.92
N ALA A 84 6.78 -0.92 20.13
CA ALA A 84 7.79 -1.27 19.16
C ALA A 84 7.82 -2.78 18.90
N ASP A 85 7.79 -3.60 19.96
CA ASP A 85 7.74 -5.05 19.86
C ASP A 85 6.46 -5.53 19.15
N ALA A 86 5.32 -4.92 19.49
CA ALA A 86 4.06 -5.20 18.79
C ALA A 86 4.13 -4.86 17.29
N ARG A 87 4.76 -3.71 16.93
CA ARG A 87 4.99 -3.32 15.52
C ARG A 87 5.93 -4.30 14.80
N LEU A 88 7.00 -4.75 15.45
CA LEU A 88 7.91 -5.76 14.88
C LEU A 88 7.21 -7.09 14.65
N GLU A 89 6.44 -7.56 15.64
CA GLU A 89 5.70 -8.80 15.51
C GLU A 89 4.63 -8.70 14.42
N GLN A 90 3.90 -7.60 14.34
CA GLN A 90 2.95 -7.33 13.27
C GLN A 90 3.62 -7.34 11.89
N ARG A 91 4.78 -6.70 11.74
CA ARG A 91 5.57 -6.74 10.48
C ARG A 91 6.04 -8.15 10.15
N ARG A 92 6.46 -8.93 11.16
CA ARG A 92 6.86 -10.32 10.98
C ARG A 92 5.68 -11.17 10.50
N GLN A 93 4.51 -11.02 11.12
CA GLN A 93 3.29 -11.72 10.72
C GLN A 93 2.84 -11.32 9.31
N GLN A 94 2.95 -10.04 8.94
CA GLN A 94 2.65 -9.55 7.60
C GLN A 94 3.53 -10.17 6.51
N ARG A 95 4.73 -10.64 6.84
CA ARG A 95 5.64 -11.31 5.90
C ARG A 95 5.44 -12.81 5.80
N GLN A 96 4.71 -13.44 6.73
CA GLN A 96 4.52 -14.89 6.74
C GLN A 96 3.39 -15.30 5.80
N TRP A 97 3.68 -16.31 4.99
CA TRP A 97 2.66 -16.97 4.19
C TRP A 97 1.81 -17.87 5.09
N GLN A 98 0.50 -17.76 4.93
CA GLN A 98 -0.51 -18.52 5.66
C GLN A 98 -1.34 -19.32 4.67
N ALA A 99 -1.63 -20.57 5.00
CA ALA A 99 -2.46 -21.45 4.22
C ALA A 99 -3.95 -21.16 4.50
N TRP A 100 -4.68 -20.59 3.55
CA TRP A 100 -6.09 -20.26 3.69
C TRP A 100 -6.94 -21.14 2.81
N ARG A 101 -8.05 -21.63 3.34
CA ARG A 101 -8.96 -22.51 2.64
C ARG A 101 -9.89 -21.70 1.72
N VAL A 102 -10.07 -22.16 0.49
CA VAL A 102 -11.08 -21.66 -0.44
C VAL A 102 -12.43 -22.28 -0.08
N LEU A 103 -13.36 -21.48 0.43
CA LEU A 103 -14.70 -21.93 0.82
C LEU A 103 -15.59 -22.21 -0.38
N ARG A 104 -15.57 -21.28 -1.36
CA ARG A 104 -16.34 -21.35 -2.59
C ARG A 104 -15.73 -20.48 -3.66
N VAL A 105 -16.10 -20.77 -4.91
CA VAL A 105 -15.70 -20.00 -6.09
C VAL A 105 -16.97 -19.63 -6.85
N GLU A 106 -17.11 -18.37 -7.25
CA GLU A 106 -18.27 -17.86 -7.98
C GLU A 106 -17.83 -17.13 -9.25
N GLN A 107 -18.61 -17.29 -10.34
CA GLN A 107 -18.42 -16.57 -11.58
C GLN A 107 -19.17 -15.23 -11.49
N GLU A 108 -18.44 -14.12 -11.53
CA GLU A 108 -19.02 -12.77 -11.42
C GLU A 108 -19.32 -12.15 -12.79
N SER A 109 -18.47 -12.42 -13.76
CA SER A 109 -18.62 -12.00 -15.15
C SER A 109 -17.92 -12.99 -16.07
N ARG A 110 -17.91 -12.74 -17.37
CA ARG A 110 -17.25 -13.62 -18.34
C ARG A 110 -15.79 -13.94 -17.99
N ASP A 111 -15.07 -12.99 -17.38
CA ASP A 111 -13.63 -13.06 -17.15
C ASP A 111 -13.21 -12.80 -15.69
N ILE A 112 -14.17 -12.67 -14.76
CA ILE A 112 -13.91 -12.46 -13.34
C ILE A 112 -14.53 -13.58 -12.51
N ARG A 113 -13.72 -14.17 -11.61
CA ARG A 113 -14.14 -15.12 -10.57
C ARG A 113 -13.82 -14.59 -9.18
N SER A 114 -14.75 -14.82 -8.28
CA SER A 114 -14.59 -14.56 -6.84
C SER A 114 -14.17 -15.83 -6.11
N PHE A 115 -13.16 -15.70 -5.26
CA PHE A 115 -12.67 -16.74 -4.35
C PHE A 115 -12.92 -16.29 -2.93
N TYR A 116 -13.72 -17.05 -2.20
CA TYR A 116 -14.04 -16.80 -0.79
C TYR A 116 -13.08 -17.58 0.06
N LEU A 117 -12.37 -16.89 0.94
CA LEU A 117 -11.24 -17.43 1.69
C LEU A 117 -11.54 -17.42 3.18
N GLU A 118 -11.16 -18.50 3.84
CA GLU A 118 -11.22 -18.66 5.27
C GLU A 118 -9.79 -18.72 5.84
N PRO A 119 -9.45 -17.83 6.78
CA PRO A 119 -8.16 -17.91 7.46
C PRO A 119 -8.07 -19.16 8.34
N PRO A 120 -6.84 -19.53 8.78
CA PRO A 120 -6.66 -20.63 9.73
C PRO A 120 -7.52 -20.47 10.99
N ALA A 121 -7.99 -21.58 11.55
CA ALA A 121 -8.85 -21.59 12.73
C ALA A 121 -8.25 -20.77 13.89
N GLY A 122 -9.08 -19.94 14.52
CA GLY A 122 -8.67 -19.05 15.61
C GLY A 122 -8.00 -17.74 15.16
N SER A 123 -7.76 -17.54 13.87
CA SER A 123 -7.22 -16.29 13.34
C SER A 123 -8.34 -15.29 13.06
N ARG A 124 -8.27 -14.09 13.67
CA ARG A 124 -9.07 -12.94 13.26
C ARG A 124 -8.22 -12.07 12.33
N VAL A 125 -8.71 -11.85 11.14
CA VAL A 125 -8.04 -10.98 10.16
C VAL A 125 -8.75 -9.64 10.13
N ALA A 126 -8.13 -8.66 10.78
CA ALA A 126 -8.58 -7.27 10.67
C ALA A 126 -8.08 -6.68 9.35
N PHE A 127 -8.95 -5.98 8.64
CA PHE A 127 -8.59 -5.24 7.43
C PHE A 127 -9.46 -4.01 7.26
N ALA A 128 -9.00 -3.06 6.46
CA ALA A 128 -9.77 -1.90 6.06
C ALA A 128 -10.30 -2.08 4.62
N PRO A 129 -11.54 -1.62 4.32
CA PRO A 129 -12.10 -1.67 2.96
C PRO A 129 -11.18 -0.98 1.96
N GLY A 130 -10.83 -1.67 0.87
CA GLY A 130 -9.89 -1.20 -0.14
C GLY A 130 -8.51 -1.84 -0.08
N GLN A 131 -8.15 -2.51 1.03
CA GLN A 131 -6.91 -3.27 1.14
C GLN A 131 -6.89 -4.49 0.20
N HIS A 132 -5.70 -5.02 -0.04
CA HIS A 132 -5.44 -6.17 -0.90
C HIS A 132 -4.72 -7.30 -0.18
N LEU A 133 -4.86 -8.53 -0.71
CA LEU A 133 -4.16 -9.73 -0.27
C LEU A 133 -3.03 -10.08 -1.24
N PRO A 134 -1.79 -10.26 -0.78
CA PRO A 134 -0.77 -10.98 -1.53
C PRO A 134 -1.11 -12.46 -1.57
N VAL A 135 -1.14 -13.05 -2.76
CA VAL A 135 -1.41 -14.46 -3.00
C VAL A 135 -0.22 -15.08 -3.70
N GLN A 136 0.26 -16.18 -3.17
CA GLN A 136 1.31 -16.99 -3.77
C GLN A 136 0.67 -18.16 -4.52
N VAL A 137 0.93 -18.24 -5.80
CA VAL A 137 0.49 -19.31 -6.69
C VAL A 137 1.69 -20.19 -7.03
N GLN A 138 1.67 -21.44 -6.55
CA GLN A 138 2.67 -22.43 -6.90
C GLN A 138 2.23 -23.18 -8.14
N ARG A 139 3.00 -23.10 -9.20
CA ARG A 139 2.83 -23.90 -10.40
C ARG A 139 3.85 -25.04 -10.42
N ASP A 140 3.50 -26.15 -11.06
CA ASP A 140 4.37 -27.32 -11.14
C ASP A 140 5.78 -26.92 -11.59
N CYS A 141 6.81 -27.35 -10.90
CA CYS A 141 8.23 -27.17 -11.20
C CYS A 141 8.72 -25.72 -11.56
N GLU A 142 7.85 -24.73 -11.48
CA GLU A 142 8.19 -23.34 -11.75
C GLU A 142 8.34 -22.54 -10.43
N ALA A 143 9.00 -21.38 -10.50
CA ALA A 143 9.05 -20.45 -9.38
C ALA A 143 7.63 -19.96 -9.01
N ALA A 144 7.36 -19.86 -7.71
CA ALA A 144 6.09 -19.36 -7.22
C ALA A 144 5.80 -17.94 -7.72
N LEU A 145 4.59 -17.70 -8.22
CA LEU A 145 4.15 -16.39 -8.64
C LEU A 145 3.42 -15.69 -7.49
N ILE A 146 3.88 -14.50 -7.13
CA ILE A 146 3.20 -13.66 -6.14
C ILE A 146 2.43 -12.58 -6.88
N ARG A 147 1.13 -12.44 -6.56
CA ARG A 147 0.25 -11.37 -7.08
C ARG A 147 -0.65 -10.85 -5.97
N THR A 148 -0.98 -9.58 -6.06
CA THR A 148 -1.90 -8.93 -5.13
C THR A 148 -3.28 -8.81 -5.74
N TYR A 149 -4.30 -9.09 -4.93
CA TYR A 149 -5.69 -8.94 -5.32
C TYR A 149 -6.44 -8.13 -4.28
N SER A 150 -7.09 -7.06 -4.70
CA SER A 150 -7.90 -6.24 -3.79
C SER A 150 -9.03 -7.07 -3.19
N LEU A 151 -9.28 -6.88 -1.90
CA LEU A 151 -10.45 -7.44 -1.24
C LEU A 151 -11.72 -6.82 -1.79
N SER A 152 -12.71 -7.66 -2.08
CA SER A 152 -14.04 -7.26 -2.53
C SER A 152 -15.14 -7.56 -1.49
N SER A 153 -14.75 -8.04 -0.30
CA SER A 153 -15.59 -8.17 0.90
C SER A 153 -15.35 -7.01 1.87
N ALA A 154 -16.31 -6.76 2.75
CA ALA A 154 -16.17 -5.84 3.87
C ALA A 154 -15.77 -6.58 5.16
N PRO A 155 -15.19 -5.89 6.15
CA PRO A 155 -14.86 -6.49 7.45
C PRO A 155 -16.05 -7.17 8.15
N ALA A 156 -17.25 -6.63 8.00
CA ALA A 156 -18.47 -7.16 8.59
C ALA A 156 -18.97 -8.46 7.96
N ASP A 157 -18.44 -8.87 6.79
CA ASP A 157 -18.96 -10.04 6.07
C ASP A 157 -18.55 -11.38 6.70
N GLY A 158 -17.56 -11.41 7.59
CA GLY A 158 -17.08 -12.62 8.25
C GLY A 158 -16.26 -13.56 7.36
N TYR A 159 -16.00 -13.19 6.10
CA TYR A 159 -15.13 -13.89 5.15
C TYR A 159 -14.28 -12.88 4.37
N LEU A 160 -13.22 -13.36 3.76
CA LEU A 160 -12.43 -12.56 2.82
C LEU A 160 -12.71 -13.03 1.39
N ARG A 161 -12.92 -12.08 0.49
CA ARG A 161 -13.18 -12.36 -0.93
C ARG A 161 -12.21 -11.58 -1.78
N ILE A 162 -11.50 -12.28 -2.64
CA ILE A 162 -10.77 -11.70 -3.77
C ILE A 162 -11.52 -12.00 -5.06
N SER A 163 -11.61 -11.01 -5.95
CA SER A 163 -12.26 -11.19 -7.24
C SER A 163 -11.26 -10.92 -8.35
N VAL A 164 -10.96 -11.94 -9.11
CA VAL A 164 -9.78 -12.04 -9.97
C VAL A 164 -10.19 -12.05 -11.44
N LYS A 165 -9.62 -11.14 -12.23
CA LYS A 165 -9.75 -11.16 -13.69
C LYS A 165 -8.68 -12.04 -14.31
N ALA A 166 -9.08 -12.91 -15.25
CA ALA A 166 -8.17 -13.79 -15.98
C ALA A 166 -7.34 -13.00 -17.01
N GLN A 167 -6.14 -12.58 -16.64
CA GLN A 167 -5.27 -11.76 -17.51
C GLN A 167 -3.87 -12.32 -17.71
N GLY A 168 -3.26 -12.87 -16.67
CA GLY A 168 -1.88 -13.33 -16.67
C GLY A 168 -1.73 -14.76 -16.14
N PRO A 169 -0.50 -15.30 -16.05
CA PRO A 169 -0.29 -16.70 -15.67
C PRO A 169 -0.87 -17.06 -14.30
N ALA A 170 -0.68 -16.22 -13.28
CA ALA A 170 -1.20 -16.49 -11.94
C ALA A 170 -2.74 -16.46 -11.91
N SER A 171 -3.37 -15.45 -12.50
CA SER A 171 -4.83 -15.33 -12.52
C SER A 171 -5.51 -16.42 -13.34
N ARG A 172 -4.90 -16.86 -14.46
CA ARG A 172 -5.40 -18.02 -15.21
C ARG A 172 -5.29 -19.31 -14.40
N TYR A 173 -4.17 -19.52 -13.70
CA TYR A 173 -4.05 -20.68 -12.81
C TYR A 173 -5.17 -20.70 -11.76
N LEU A 174 -5.46 -19.55 -11.12
CA LEU A 174 -6.57 -19.46 -10.18
C LEU A 174 -7.91 -19.84 -10.82
N HIS A 175 -8.17 -19.35 -12.04
CA HIS A 175 -9.41 -19.67 -12.76
C HIS A 175 -9.53 -21.13 -13.17
N GLU A 176 -8.43 -21.76 -13.58
CA GLU A 176 -8.44 -23.09 -14.19
C GLU A 176 -8.28 -24.22 -13.18
N ARG A 177 -7.57 -23.95 -12.07
CA ARG A 177 -7.13 -25.00 -11.15
C ARG A 177 -7.73 -24.90 -9.76
N ILE A 178 -8.08 -23.72 -9.28
CA ILE A 178 -8.53 -23.53 -7.90
C ILE A 178 -10.04 -23.71 -7.80
N VAL A 179 -10.45 -24.60 -6.89
CA VAL A 179 -11.84 -24.93 -6.59
C VAL A 179 -12.12 -24.84 -5.09
N ALA A 180 -13.37 -24.97 -4.69
CA ALA A 180 -13.74 -25.04 -3.27
C ALA A 180 -13.09 -26.25 -2.59
N GLY A 181 -12.52 -26.01 -1.42
CA GLY A 181 -11.74 -26.99 -0.65
C GLY A 181 -10.22 -26.85 -0.79
N ASP A 182 -9.75 -26.22 -1.85
CA ASP A 182 -8.33 -25.97 -2.06
C ASP A 182 -7.76 -24.97 -1.06
N VAL A 183 -6.44 -24.89 -1.02
CA VAL A 183 -5.68 -23.98 -0.15
C VAL A 183 -4.87 -23.02 -0.98
N LEU A 184 -4.95 -21.74 -0.64
CA LEU A 184 -4.10 -20.68 -1.19
C LEU A 184 -3.14 -20.16 -0.11
N ASN A 185 -1.89 -19.98 -0.47
CA ASN A 185 -0.93 -19.30 0.37
C ASN A 185 -1.13 -17.79 0.21
N VAL A 186 -1.48 -17.12 1.31
CA VAL A 186 -1.71 -15.68 1.33
C VAL A 186 -0.92 -15.01 2.44
N ARG A 187 -0.65 -13.72 2.32
CA ARG A 187 -0.20 -12.87 3.43
C ARG A 187 -1.38 -12.05 3.94
N PRO A 188 -1.33 -11.57 5.19
CA PRO A 188 -2.38 -10.68 5.72
C PRO A 188 -2.67 -9.48 4.81
N PRO A 189 -3.90 -8.92 4.90
CA PRO A 189 -4.28 -7.74 4.14
C PRO A 189 -3.34 -6.57 4.37
N MET A 190 -3.04 -5.83 3.31
CA MET A 190 -2.18 -4.65 3.33
C MET A 190 -2.62 -3.62 2.30
N GLY A 191 -2.03 -2.42 2.33
CA GLY A 191 -2.30 -1.32 1.40
C GLY A 191 -2.91 -0.11 2.09
N SER A 192 -2.65 1.07 1.51
CA SER A 192 -3.08 2.37 2.02
C SER A 192 -4.29 2.94 1.28
N PHE A 193 -4.76 2.29 0.20
CA PHE A 193 -5.97 2.69 -0.51
C PHE A 193 -7.21 2.27 0.27
N THR A 194 -7.49 2.98 1.35
CA THR A 194 -8.58 2.67 2.28
C THR A 194 -9.57 3.81 2.38
N LEU A 195 -10.82 3.45 2.69
CA LEU A 195 -11.89 4.42 2.87
C LEU A 195 -11.66 5.27 4.13
N ASP A 196 -11.72 6.59 3.99
CA ASP A 196 -11.78 7.49 5.14
C ASP A 196 -13.16 7.37 5.81
N GLN A 197 -13.18 6.70 6.96
CA GLN A 197 -14.39 6.47 7.75
C GLN A 197 -14.81 7.70 8.57
N GLN A 198 -13.95 8.70 8.72
CA GLN A 198 -14.24 9.92 9.47
C GLN A 198 -14.92 10.98 8.59
N SER A 199 -14.74 10.89 7.27
CA SER A 199 -15.36 11.83 6.35
C SER A 199 -16.87 11.62 6.26
N THR A 200 -17.63 12.71 6.32
CA THR A 200 -19.09 12.75 6.11
C THR A 200 -19.49 13.23 4.73
N ARG A 201 -18.54 13.57 3.87
CA ARG A 201 -18.78 14.05 2.50
C ARG A 201 -19.46 12.97 1.65
N PRO A 202 -20.28 13.36 0.68
CA PRO A 202 -20.77 12.42 -0.32
C PRO A 202 -19.61 11.69 -1.01
N LEU A 203 -19.78 10.40 -1.26
CA LEU A 203 -18.74 9.51 -1.76
C LEU A 203 -18.94 9.22 -3.25
N VAL A 204 -17.87 9.36 -4.03
CA VAL A 204 -17.86 9.01 -5.45
C VAL A 204 -16.81 7.92 -5.70
N LEU A 205 -17.29 6.73 -6.05
CA LEU A 205 -16.49 5.55 -6.37
C LEU A 205 -16.46 5.39 -7.89
N ILE A 206 -15.29 5.39 -8.52
CA ILE A 206 -15.17 5.31 -9.98
C ILE A 206 -14.22 4.17 -10.36
N GLY A 207 -14.75 3.11 -10.96
CA GLY A 207 -14.00 1.93 -11.32
C GLY A 207 -14.13 1.53 -12.78
N ALA A 208 -13.09 0.87 -13.33
CA ALA A 208 -13.14 0.24 -14.63
C ALA A 208 -12.75 -1.24 -14.56
N GLY A 209 -13.59 -2.10 -15.14
CA GLY A 209 -13.39 -3.55 -15.14
C GLY A 209 -13.24 -4.10 -13.72
N VAL A 210 -12.16 -4.86 -13.47
CA VAL A 210 -11.88 -5.43 -12.16
C VAL A 210 -11.48 -4.38 -11.10
N GLY A 211 -11.25 -3.12 -11.48
CA GLY A 211 -11.04 -2.01 -10.55
C GLY A 211 -12.23 -1.69 -9.64
N ILE A 212 -13.39 -2.31 -9.87
CA ILE A 212 -14.52 -2.23 -8.95
C ILE A 212 -14.23 -2.95 -7.61
N THR A 213 -13.30 -3.89 -7.53
CA THR A 213 -13.11 -4.75 -6.36
C THR A 213 -12.86 -4.02 -5.05
N PRO A 214 -11.88 -3.10 -4.92
CA PRO A 214 -11.70 -2.35 -3.69
C PRO A 214 -12.86 -1.39 -3.41
N LEU A 215 -13.48 -0.84 -4.47
CA LEU A 215 -14.61 0.06 -4.36
C LEU A 215 -15.86 -0.66 -3.86
N LEU A 216 -16.04 -1.92 -4.25
CA LEU A 216 -17.12 -2.78 -3.74
C LEU A 216 -16.95 -3.06 -2.25
N ALA A 217 -15.72 -3.32 -1.78
CA ALA A 217 -15.44 -3.47 -0.35
C ALA A 217 -15.80 -2.20 0.43
N MET A 218 -15.43 -1.02 -0.09
CA MET A 218 -15.79 0.27 0.49
C MET A 218 -17.30 0.49 0.51
N LEU A 219 -17.98 0.16 -0.59
CA LEU A 219 -19.42 0.29 -0.71
C LEU A 219 -20.18 -0.62 0.28
N ARG A 220 -19.77 -1.89 0.38
CA ARG A 220 -20.33 -2.85 1.32
C ARG A 220 -20.20 -2.38 2.76
N GLU A 221 -19.04 -1.88 3.14
CA GLU A 221 -18.82 -1.32 4.48
C GLU A 221 -19.74 -0.14 4.76
N GLN A 222 -19.88 0.81 3.83
CA GLN A 222 -20.76 1.97 4.00
C GLN A 222 -22.23 1.56 4.15
N VAL A 223 -22.67 0.58 3.37
CA VAL A 223 -24.06 0.10 3.45
C VAL A 223 -24.30 -0.69 4.74
N SER A 224 -23.37 -1.57 5.14
CA SER A 224 -23.51 -2.42 6.33
C SER A 224 -23.45 -1.62 7.64
N THR A 225 -22.64 -0.57 7.69
CA THR A 225 -22.53 0.30 8.88
C THR A 225 -23.66 1.34 8.99
N GLY A 226 -24.52 1.44 7.97
CA GLY A 226 -25.65 2.37 7.97
C GLY A 226 -25.28 3.84 7.97
N GLN A 227 -24.07 4.18 7.52
CA GLN A 227 -23.66 5.59 7.42
C GLN A 227 -24.53 6.33 6.40
N ALA A 228 -25.17 7.42 6.83
CA ALA A 228 -26.13 8.22 6.03
C ALA A 228 -25.43 9.13 5.02
N ARG A 229 -24.48 8.59 4.22
CA ARG A 229 -23.68 9.32 3.24
C ARG A 229 -24.19 8.98 1.83
N ARG A 230 -24.40 9.98 0.99
CA ARG A 230 -24.75 9.75 -0.42
C ARG A 230 -23.59 9.14 -1.17
N ILE A 231 -23.85 8.11 -1.96
CA ILE A 231 -22.83 7.36 -2.70
C ILE A 231 -23.20 7.30 -4.18
N HIS A 232 -22.26 7.67 -5.03
CA HIS A 232 -22.31 7.44 -6.46
C HIS A 232 -21.23 6.43 -6.84
N LEU A 233 -21.63 5.31 -7.41
CA LEU A 233 -20.71 4.32 -8.00
C LEU A 233 -20.78 4.44 -9.52
N PHE A 234 -19.67 4.78 -10.15
CA PHE A 234 -19.50 4.74 -11.59
C PHE A 234 -18.66 3.50 -11.96
N HIS A 235 -19.19 2.65 -12.83
CA HIS A 235 -18.50 1.46 -13.26
C HIS A 235 -18.44 1.35 -14.79
N GLY A 236 -17.23 1.39 -15.33
CA GLY A 236 -16.94 1.23 -16.75
C GLY A 236 -16.58 -0.22 -17.11
N ALA A 237 -17.22 -0.80 -18.12
CA ALA A 237 -16.86 -2.08 -18.69
C ALA A 237 -16.90 -2.02 -20.21
N ARG A 238 -16.50 -3.11 -20.87
CA ARG A 238 -16.60 -3.21 -22.32
C ARG A 238 -18.03 -3.54 -22.74
N SER A 239 -18.63 -4.53 -22.11
CA SER A 239 -19.95 -5.05 -22.42
C SER A 239 -20.69 -5.53 -21.18
N LEU A 240 -21.97 -5.90 -21.27
CA LEU A 240 -22.76 -6.45 -20.16
C LEU A 240 -22.16 -7.74 -19.61
N ALA A 241 -21.67 -8.62 -20.49
CA ALA A 241 -21.04 -9.87 -20.09
C ALA A 241 -19.76 -9.68 -19.27
N GLU A 242 -19.16 -8.48 -19.31
CA GLU A 242 -17.97 -8.12 -18.55
C GLU A 242 -18.27 -7.29 -17.28
N LEU A 243 -19.54 -6.96 -17.01
CA LEU A 243 -19.96 -6.29 -15.77
C LEU A 243 -20.09 -7.31 -14.62
N PRO A 244 -19.20 -7.30 -13.63
CA PRO A 244 -19.35 -8.17 -12.46
C PRO A 244 -20.32 -7.59 -11.44
N PHE A 245 -20.76 -8.40 -10.49
CA PHE A 245 -21.51 -8.04 -9.29
C PHE A 245 -22.87 -7.37 -9.53
N GLN A 246 -23.50 -7.60 -10.68
CA GLN A 246 -24.76 -6.90 -11.04
C GLN A 246 -25.87 -7.15 -10.01
N GLN A 247 -26.06 -8.39 -9.58
CA GLN A 247 -27.08 -8.75 -8.58
C GLN A 247 -26.73 -8.21 -7.20
N GLU A 248 -25.46 -8.29 -6.82
CA GLU A 248 -24.97 -7.75 -5.55
C GLU A 248 -25.16 -6.23 -5.47
N LEU A 249 -24.81 -5.50 -6.53
CA LEU A 249 -25.00 -4.05 -6.60
C LEU A 249 -26.48 -3.66 -6.54
N ALA A 250 -27.37 -4.43 -7.18
CA ALA A 250 -28.81 -4.20 -7.08
C ALA A 250 -29.32 -4.40 -5.64
N SER A 251 -28.84 -5.44 -4.95
CA SER A 251 -29.17 -5.67 -3.54
C SER A 251 -28.66 -4.54 -2.63
N LEU A 252 -27.42 -4.09 -2.85
CA LEU A 252 -26.84 -2.97 -2.09
C LEU A 252 -27.60 -1.65 -2.34
N GLN A 253 -28.08 -1.40 -3.56
CA GLN A 253 -28.92 -0.23 -3.85
C GLN A 253 -30.25 -0.27 -3.07
N GLN A 254 -30.87 -1.44 -2.97
CA GLN A 254 -32.09 -1.61 -2.16
C GLN A 254 -31.82 -1.37 -0.67
N GLN A 255 -30.74 -1.95 -0.13
CA GLN A 255 -30.36 -1.79 1.27
C GLN A 255 -29.98 -0.34 1.63
N ALA A 256 -29.38 0.38 0.70
CA ALA A 256 -28.98 1.78 0.89
C ALA A 256 -30.14 2.78 0.85
N ALA A 257 -31.38 2.34 0.69
CA ALA A 257 -32.61 3.16 0.78
C ALA A 257 -32.55 4.50 0.03
N GLY A 258 -31.99 4.49 -1.20
CA GLY A 258 -31.88 5.67 -2.07
C GLY A 258 -30.59 6.49 -1.92
N LEU A 259 -29.73 6.16 -0.96
CA LEU A 259 -28.43 6.82 -0.78
C LEU A 259 -27.39 6.38 -1.82
N LEU A 260 -27.52 5.19 -2.42
CA LEU A 260 -26.64 4.66 -3.44
C LEU A 260 -27.24 4.81 -4.84
N ARG A 261 -26.46 5.40 -5.74
CA ARG A 261 -26.76 5.41 -7.18
C ARG A 261 -25.61 4.73 -7.94
N VAL A 262 -25.95 3.75 -8.77
CA VAL A 262 -24.99 3.05 -9.64
C VAL A 262 -25.16 3.54 -11.06
N HIS A 263 -24.03 3.92 -11.68
CA HIS A 263 -23.94 4.42 -13.05
C HIS A 263 -22.98 3.54 -13.84
N ARG A 264 -23.48 2.91 -14.91
CA ARG A 264 -22.73 1.97 -15.74
C ARG A 264 -22.41 2.60 -17.10
N ALA A 265 -21.19 2.42 -17.57
CA ALA A 265 -20.77 2.84 -18.89
C ALA A 265 -20.25 1.64 -19.68
N LEU A 266 -20.78 1.41 -20.88
CA LEU A 266 -20.34 0.33 -21.76
C LEU A 266 -19.69 0.90 -23.01
N SER A 267 -18.42 0.51 -23.26
CA SER A 267 -17.69 1.00 -24.43
C SER A 267 -18.02 0.26 -25.72
N GLN A 268 -18.51 -0.97 -25.60
CA GLN A 268 -18.94 -1.85 -26.70
C GLN A 268 -20.17 -2.66 -26.25
N PRO A 269 -21.32 -2.02 -26.05
CA PRO A 269 -22.53 -2.73 -25.62
C PRO A 269 -22.96 -3.73 -26.67
N GLU A 270 -23.44 -4.90 -26.23
CA GLU A 270 -24.08 -5.88 -27.07
C GLU A 270 -25.38 -5.33 -27.66
N GLY A 271 -25.78 -5.79 -28.86
CA GLY A 271 -26.96 -5.27 -29.58
C GLY A 271 -28.30 -5.46 -28.85
N HIS A 272 -28.37 -6.32 -27.84
CA HIS A 272 -29.54 -6.48 -26.96
C HIS A 272 -29.50 -5.60 -25.71
N ALA A 273 -28.38 -4.98 -25.38
CA ALA A 273 -28.22 -4.10 -24.23
C ALA A 273 -28.94 -2.75 -24.46
N ARG A 274 -29.65 -2.27 -23.46
CA ARG A 274 -30.51 -1.08 -23.56
C ARG A 274 -30.02 0.04 -22.63
N VAL A 275 -29.78 1.21 -23.21
CA VAL A 275 -29.49 2.44 -22.44
C VAL A 275 -30.67 2.78 -21.55
N GLY A 276 -30.40 3.25 -20.33
CA GLY A 276 -31.41 3.61 -19.32
C GLY A 276 -32.02 2.42 -18.58
N ARG A 277 -31.75 1.19 -19.00
CA ARG A 277 -32.20 -0.04 -18.34
C ARG A 277 -31.02 -0.87 -17.81
N ASP A 278 -30.11 -1.24 -18.69
CA ASP A 278 -28.99 -2.15 -18.38
C ASP A 278 -27.70 -1.37 -18.09
N PHE A 279 -27.59 -0.17 -18.64
CA PHE A 279 -26.49 0.78 -18.43
C PHE A 279 -26.93 2.21 -18.77
N GLU A 280 -26.20 3.22 -18.27
CA GLU A 280 -26.56 4.63 -18.41
C GLU A 280 -25.78 5.34 -19.56
N PHE A 281 -24.53 4.96 -19.80
CA PHE A 281 -23.65 5.67 -20.74
C PHE A 281 -23.06 4.75 -21.79
N ILE A 282 -23.10 5.20 -23.06
CA ILE A 282 -22.37 4.57 -24.17
C ILE A 282 -20.98 5.19 -24.23
N GLY A 283 -19.96 4.34 -24.43
CA GLY A 283 -18.57 4.77 -24.53
C GLY A 283 -17.74 4.48 -23.28
N ARG A 284 -16.51 4.93 -23.30
CA ARG A 284 -15.61 4.81 -22.14
C ARG A 284 -16.03 5.77 -21.02
N LEU A 285 -16.03 5.28 -19.80
CA LEU A 285 -16.24 6.12 -18.63
C LEU A 285 -15.10 7.13 -18.49
N GLY A 286 -15.45 8.39 -18.30
CA GLY A 286 -14.52 9.49 -18.13
C GLY A 286 -15.13 10.64 -17.34
N ILE A 287 -14.43 11.77 -17.29
CA ILE A 287 -14.83 12.93 -16.48
C ILE A 287 -16.17 13.54 -16.95
N GLU A 288 -16.49 13.47 -18.25
CA GLU A 288 -17.70 14.10 -18.77
C GLU A 288 -18.98 13.42 -18.26
N GLN A 289 -18.99 12.10 -18.13
CA GLN A 289 -20.11 11.37 -17.53
C GLN A 289 -20.24 11.71 -16.04
N VAL A 290 -19.13 11.83 -15.33
CA VAL A 290 -19.12 12.22 -13.91
C VAL A 290 -19.70 13.63 -13.74
N LYS A 291 -19.23 14.60 -14.52
CA LYS A 291 -19.74 16.00 -14.53
C LYS A 291 -21.23 16.10 -14.88
N ALA A 292 -21.68 15.32 -15.84
CA ALA A 292 -23.08 15.32 -16.27
C ALA A 292 -24.03 14.73 -15.21
N THR A 293 -23.50 13.95 -14.26
CA THR A 293 -24.30 13.22 -13.27
C THR A 293 -24.29 13.87 -11.89
N LEU A 294 -23.13 14.37 -11.48
CA LEU A 294 -22.98 14.91 -10.12
C LEU A 294 -23.48 16.36 -10.04
N ALA A 295 -24.26 16.63 -9.03
CA ALA A 295 -24.57 18.00 -8.63
C ALA A 295 -23.32 18.68 -8.05
N LEU A 296 -23.32 20.01 -7.97
CA LEU A 296 -22.26 20.75 -7.30
C LEU A 296 -22.30 20.44 -5.79
N ASP A 297 -21.27 19.80 -5.29
CA ASP A 297 -21.12 19.41 -3.88
C ASP A 297 -19.65 19.11 -3.55
N ASP A 298 -19.36 18.84 -2.28
CA ASP A 298 -18.03 18.60 -1.73
C ASP A 298 -17.75 17.10 -1.59
N TYR A 299 -17.39 16.44 -2.68
CA TYR A 299 -17.22 14.98 -2.76
C TYR A 299 -15.83 14.50 -2.36
N ASP A 300 -15.75 13.26 -1.81
CA ASP A 300 -14.55 12.45 -1.79
C ASP A 300 -14.56 11.45 -2.95
N PHE A 301 -13.47 11.39 -3.71
CA PHE A 301 -13.35 10.55 -4.91
C PHE A 301 -12.39 9.38 -4.67
N TYR A 302 -12.82 8.17 -5.03
CA TYR A 302 -11.99 6.96 -5.02
C TYR A 302 -11.97 6.36 -6.42
N LEU A 303 -10.79 6.32 -7.02
CA LEU A 303 -10.58 5.88 -8.40
C LEU A 303 -9.82 4.55 -8.42
N CYS A 304 -10.30 3.54 -9.17
CA CYS A 304 -9.56 2.31 -9.35
C CYS A 304 -9.75 1.70 -10.74
N GLY A 305 -8.65 1.27 -11.35
CA GLY A 305 -8.66 0.68 -12.69
C GLY A 305 -7.30 0.74 -13.38
N PRO A 306 -7.26 0.61 -14.71
CA PRO A 306 -6.02 0.76 -15.48
C PRO A 306 -5.38 2.13 -15.28
N GLY A 307 -4.04 2.21 -15.29
CA GLY A 307 -3.31 3.45 -14.99
C GLY A 307 -3.69 4.64 -15.88
N SER A 308 -3.89 4.44 -17.17
CA SER A 308 -4.35 5.51 -18.08
C SER A 308 -5.76 6.01 -17.76
N PHE A 309 -6.64 5.14 -17.27
CA PHE A 309 -7.98 5.50 -16.85
C PHE A 309 -7.97 6.32 -15.57
N THR A 310 -7.23 5.88 -14.55
CA THR A 310 -7.12 6.61 -13.28
C THR A 310 -6.44 7.95 -13.46
N GLN A 311 -5.40 8.04 -14.32
CA GLN A 311 -4.72 9.30 -14.63
C GLN A 311 -5.64 10.30 -15.33
N ALA A 312 -6.37 9.87 -16.35
CA ALA A 312 -7.29 10.76 -17.09
C ALA A 312 -8.41 11.31 -16.19
N LEU A 313 -8.97 10.46 -15.31
CA LEU A 313 -9.98 10.90 -14.34
C LEU A 313 -9.40 11.85 -13.29
N TYR A 314 -8.21 11.56 -12.78
CA TYR A 314 -7.52 12.44 -11.85
C TYR A 314 -7.30 13.83 -12.46
N GLU A 315 -6.74 13.90 -13.66
CA GLU A 315 -6.52 15.17 -14.39
C GLU A 315 -7.84 15.91 -14.66
N GLY A 316 -8.89 15.16 -15.04
CA GLY A 316 -10.22 15.72 -15.24
C GLY A 316 -10.81 16.31 -13.95
N LEU A 317 -10.68 15.63 -12.81
CA LEU A 317 -11.13 16.14 -11.51
C LEU A 317 -10.31 17.36 -11.06
N ARG A 318 -8.99 17.31 -11.24
CA ARG A 318 -8.12 18.47 -10.97
C ARG A 318 -8.47 19.65 -11.88
N GLY A 319 -8.82 19.39 -13.14
CA GLY A 319 -9.28 20.41 -14.09
C GLY A 319 -10.58 21.11 -13.70
N VAL A 320 -11.41 20.48 -12.87
CA VAL A 320 -12.60 21.10 -12.26
C VAL A 320 -12.37 21.50 -10.80
N HIS A 321 -11.13 21.71 -10.41
CA HIS A 321 -10.68 22.23 -9.12
C HIS A 321 -11.00 21.35 -7.90
N VAL A 322 -11.16 20.04 -8.07
CA VAL A 322 -11.21 19.12 -6.92
C VAL A 322 -9.82 19.08 -6.26
N PRO A 323 -9.70 19.36 -4.94
CA PRO A 323 -8.43 19.30 -4.23
C PRO A 323 -7.76 17.92 -4.31
N ASP A 324 -6.42 17.88 -4.41
CA ASP A 324 -5.66 16.63 -4.49
C ASP A 324 -5.94 15.71 -3.30
N ALA A 325 -6.04 16.26 -2.10
CA ALA A 325 -6.30 15.52 -0.87
C ALA A 325 -7.65 14.76 -0.86
N ARG A 326 -8.59 15.10 -1.76
CA ARG A 326 -9.89 14.45 -1.89
C ARG A 326 -9.97 13.42 -3.03
N ILE A 327 -8.87 13.21 -3.74
CA ILE A 327 -8.81 12.23 -4.82
C ILE A 327 -7.89 11.08 -4.41
N HIS A 328 -8.48 9.97 -4.04
CA HIS A 328 -7.79 8.73 -3.70
C HIS A 328 -7.78 7.83 -4.93
N ALA A 329 -6.64 7.23 -5.26
CA ALA A 329 -6.55 6.39 -6.45
C ALA A 329 -5.59 5.21 -6.27
N GLU A 330 -6.00 4.06 -6.78
CA GLU A 330 -5.18 2.87 -6.95
C GLU A 330 -5.21 2.43 -8.41
N ALA A 331 -4.03 2.35 -9.03
CA ALA A 331 -3.91 1.87 -10.40
C ALA A 331 -3.51 0.40 -10.43
N PHE A 332 -4.18 -0.41 -11.27
CA PHE A 332 -3.77 -1.78 -11.49
C PHE A 332 -2.73 -1.87 -12.61
N GLY A 333 -1.60 -2.49 -12.30
CA GLY A 333 -0.47 -2.62 -13.21
C GLY A 333 0.74 -1.77 -12.80
N PRO A 334 1.77 -1.68 -13.64
CA PRO A 334 3.04 -1.04 -13.29
C PRO A 334 3.00 0.51 -13.32
N SER A 335 1.85 1.12 -13.50
CA SER A 335 1.72 2.58 -13.56
C SER A 335 1.22 3.15 -12.25
N THR A 336 1.87 4.21 -11.77
CA THR A 336 1.45 5.01 -10.63
C THR A 336 0.87 6.34 -11.11
N LEU A 337 -0.02 6.93 -10.32
CA LEU A 337 -0.67 8.19 -10.62
C LEU A 337 0.32 9.37 -10.49
N ARG A 338 0.39 10.22 -11.51
CA ARG A 338 1.10 11.50 -11.42
C ARG A 338 0.19 12.50 -10.73
N ARG A 339 0.58 12.97 -9.55
CA ARG A 339 -0.21 13.87 -8.73
C ARG A 339 0.32 15.31 -8.81
N HIS A 340 -0.59 16.26 -8.70
CA HIS A 340 -0.31 17.69 -8.56
C HIS A 340 -0.89 18.15 -7.23
N THR A 341 -0.02 18.29 -6.21
CA THR A 341 -0.41 18.69 -4.86
C THR A 341 -0.80 20.17 -4.82
N ASP A 342 -1.79 20.51 -3.97
CA ASP A 342 -2.27 21.89 -3.82
C ASP A 342 -1.34 22.77 -2.97
N ASP A 343 -0.49 22.14 -2.15
CA ASP A 343 0.26 22.82 -1.09
C ASP A 343 1.53 23.53 -1.56
N GLY A 344 1.82 23.56 -2.86
CA GLY A 344 3.07 24.13 -3.39
C GLY A 344 4.33 23.53 -2.75
N ARG A 345 4.20 22.38 -2.07
CA ARG A 345 5.34 21.67 -1.50
C ARG A 345 6.31 21.40 -2.65
N PRO A 346 7.59 21.70 -2.47
CA PRO A 346 8.56 21.45 -3.51
C PRO A 346 8.42 19.99 -3.90
N THR A 347 8.14 19.74 -5.16
CA THR A 347 8.27 18.42 -5.78
C THR A 347 9.62 17.92 -5.30
N VAL A 348 9.65 16.75 -4.64
CA VAL A 348 10.92 16.16 -4.19
C VAL A 348 11.88 16.26 -5.36
N GLN A 349 12.92 17.07 -5.23
CA GLN A 349 13.89 17.23 -6.30
C GLN A 349 14.58 15.88 -6.49
N GLN A 350 14.20 15.20 -7.56
CA GLN A 350 14.87 13.99 -7.99
C GLN A 350 15.75 14.31 -9.17
N LEU A 351 16.87 13.63 -9.27
CA LEU A 351 17.60 13.60 -10.53
C LEU A 351 16.70 13.01 -11.62
N PRO A 352 16.80 13.45 -12.88
CA PRO A 352 16.04 12.85 -13.96
C PRO A 352 16.37 11.35 -14.09
N ALA A 353 15.46 10.58 -14.70
CA ALA A 353 15.73 9.19 -15.04
C ALA A 353 16.94 9.11 -15.99
N ALA A 354 17.70 8.05 -15.88
CA ALA A 354 18.81 7.79 -16.81
C ALA A 354 18.28 7.69 -18.25
N ASN A 355 18.94 8.38 -19.15
CA ASN A 355 18.66 8.36 -20.60
C ASN A 355 19.64 7.43 -21.37
N GLU A 356 20.60 6.85 -20.66
CA GLU A 356 21.58 5.91 -21.17
C GLU A 356 21.58 4.60 -20.35
N PRO A 357 22.14 3.51 -20.89
CA PRO A 357 22.23 2.25 -20.16
C PRO A 357 23.11 2.34 -18.92
N VAL A 358 22.58 1.95 -17.75
CA VAL A 358 23.25 1.99 -16.45
C VAL A 358 23.61 0.57 -15.99
N PRO A 359 24.86 0.30 -15.58
CA PRO A 359 25.22 -0.95 -14.93
C PRO A 359 24.61 -1.01 -13.52
N VAL A 360 23.98 -2.14 -13.19
CA VAL A 360 23.34 -2.40 -11.89
C VAL A 360 23.94 -3.67 -11.31
N TYR A 361 24.46 -3.58 -10.10
CA TYR A 361 25.02 -4.70 -9.37
C TYR A 361 24.10 -5.13 -8.25
N PHE A 362 23.84 -6.43 -8.17
CA PHE A 362 23.09 -7.08 -7.10
C PHE A 362 24.08 -7.72 -6.13
N ALA A 363 24.41 -7.00 -5.06
CA ALA A 363 25.56 -7.30 -4.22
C ALA A 363 25.46 -8.64 -3.48
N ALA A 364 24.30 -8.96 -2.90
CA ALA A 364 24.12 -10.21 -2.15
C ALA A 364 24.15 -11.45 -3.05
N SER A 365 23.71 -11.35 -4.30
CA SER A 365 23.71 -12.45 -5.27
C SER A 365 24.94 -12.47 -6.19
N ALA A 366 25.85 -11.50 -6.07
CA ALA A 366 27.01 -11.30 -6.93
C ALA A 366 26.67 -11.31 -8.44
N LYS A 367 25.49 -10.76 -8.82
CA LYS A 367 25.05 -10.67 -10.20
C LYS A 367 25.12 -9.24 -10.71
N GLU A 368 25.33 -9.13 -12.02
CA GLU A 368 25.34 -7.87 -12.74
C GLU A 368 24.26 -7.86 -13.80
N ALA A 369 23.65 -6.70 -14.01
CA ALA A 369 22.71 -6.43 -15.09
C ALA A 369 22.97 -5.06 -15.70
N ARG A 370 22.51 -4.85 -16.91
CA ARG A 370 22.52 -3.54 -17.56
C ARG A 370 21.07 -3.10 -17.77
N TRP A 371 20.68 -2.06 -17.06
CA TRP A 371 19.37 -1.42 -17.28
C TRP A 371 19.46 -0.52 -18.51
N THR A 372 18.39 -0.51 -19.32
CA THR A 372 18.28 0.38 -20.48
C THR A 372 17.03 1.24 -20.34
N PRO A 373 17.04 2.49 -20.83
CA PRO A 373 15.84 3.33 -20.82
C PRO A 373 14.63 2.61 -21.42
N GLY A 374 13.52 2.59 -20.68
CA GLY A 374 12.29 1.90 -21.09
C GLY A 374 12.23 0.39 -20.83
N SER A 375 13.29 -0.23 -20.28
CA SER A 375 13.30 -1.68 -19.96
C SER A 375 12.55 -2.06 -18.67
N GLY A 376 11.83 -1.11 -18.06
CA GLY A 376 11.08 -1.36 -16.85
C GLY A 376 11.81 -0.93 -15.58
N THR A 377 11.34 -1.44 -14.45
CA THR A 377 11.80 -1.10 -13.10
C THR A 377 13.02 -1.94 -12.67
N LEU A 378 13.64 -1.54 -11.57
CA LEU A 378 14.75 -2.31 -10.97
C LEU A 378 14.31 -3.70 -10.50
N LEU A 379 13.04 -3.88 -10.09
CA LEU A 379 12.46 -5.18 -9.79
C LEU A 379 12.41 -6.08 -11.04
N GLU A 380 11.90 -5.54 -12.15
CA GLU A 380 11.82 -6.30 -13.41
C GLU A 380 13.20 -6.66 -13.95
N LEU A 381 14.17 -5.78 -13.76
CA LEU A 381 15.58 -6.07 -14.09
C LEU A 381 16.14 -7.23 -13.24
N ALA A 382 15.87 -7.24 -11.93
CA ALA A 382 16.29 -8.31 -11.02
C ALA A 382 15.62 -9.65 -11.41
N GLU A 383 14.32 -9.63 -11.67
CA GLU A 383 13.56 -10.81 -12.12
C GLU A 383 14.09 -11.36 -13.46
N ALA A 384 14.42 -10.50 -14.42
CA ALA A 384 15.01 -10.88 -15.70
C ALA A 384 16.39 -11.56 -15.54
N ARG A 385 17.07 -11.30 -14.41
CA ARG A 385 18.34 -11.96 -14.05
C ARG A 385 18.14 -13.22 -13.20
N GLY A 386 16.91 -13.69 -13.06
CA GLY A 386 16.57 -14.88 -12.26
C GLY A 386 16.76 -14.66 -10.77
N LEU A 387 16.63 -13.42 -10.29
CA LEU A 387 16.55 -13.08 -8.89
C LEU A 387 15.07 -13.02 -8.48
N ALA A 388 14.80 -13.31 -7.22
CA ALA A 388 13.43 -13.30 -6.67
C ALA A 388 13.36 -12.39 -5.43
N PRO A 389 13.59 -11.07 -5.58
CA PRO A 389 13.46 -10.16 -4.46
C PRO A 389 12.01 -10.13 -3.97
N GLU A 390 11.80 -9.80 -2.71
CA GLU A 390 10.46 -9.68 -2.17
C GLU A 390 9.72 -8.50 -2.82
N PHE A 391 8.50 -8.73 -3.24
CA PHE A 391 7.59 -7.68 -3.72
C PHE A 391 6.13 -8.05 -3.44
N SER A 392 5.24 -7.06 -3.58
CA SER A 392 3.80 -7.28 -3.45
C SER A 392 3.03 -6.41 -4.44
N CYS A 393 2.77 -5.13 -4.16
CA CYS A 393 1.89 -4.26 -4.95
C CYS A 393 2.43 -3.85 -6.34
N ARG A 394 3.73 -3.90 -6.57
CA ARG A 394 4.44 -3.38 -7.77
C ARG A 394 4.17 -1.91 -8.11
N GLY A 395 3.59 -1.14 -7.18
CA GLY A 395 3.22 0.26 -7.37
C GLY A 395 3.74 1.21 -6.28
N GLY A 396 4.69 0.77 -5.44
CA GLY A 396 5.30 1.62 -4.43
C GLY A 396 4.46 1.94 -3.20
N SER A 397 3.29 1.26 -3.00
CA SER A 397 2.39 1.56 -1.89
C SER A 397 2.56 0.68 -0.66
N CYS A 398 3.10 -0.55 -0.80
CA CYS A 398 3.16 -1.52 0.30
C CYS A 398 4.54 -1.63 1.00
N GLY A 399 5.59 -1.06 0.42
CA GLY A 399 6.94 -1.10 0.98
C GLY A 399 7.63 -2.48 0.95
N THR A 400 6.97 -3.57 0.50
CA THR A 400 7.52 -4.94 0.54
C THR A 400 8.80 -5.10 -0.29
N CYS A 401 8.93 -4.35 -1.37
CA CYS A 401 10.11 -4.37 -2.26
C CYS A 401 11.23 -3.40 -1.81
N LYS A 402 11.16 -2.90 -0.57
CA LYS A 402 12.20 -2.02 -0.03
C LYS A 402 13.53 -2.78 0.03
N THR A 403 14.51 -2.26 -0.66
CA THR A 403 15.85 -2.85 -0.81
C THR A 403 16.89 -1.80 -0.41
N LYS A 404 17.98 -2.21 0.22
CA LYS A 404 19.07 -1.31 0.55
C LYS A 404 19.79 -0.87 -0.71
N LEU A 405 19.97 0.43 -0.84
CA LEU A 405 20.75 1.09 -1.89
C LEU A 405 22.17 1.32 -1.34
N VAL A 406 23.11 0.52 -1.79
CA VAL A 406 24.52 0.57 -1.33
C VAL A 406 25.26 1.74 -1.97
N SER A 407 25.04 1.97 -3.26
CA SER A 407 25.60 3.11 -3.99
C SER A 407 24.76 3.48 -5.21
N GLY A 408 24.99 4.66 -5.75
CA GLY A 408 24.26 5.21 -6.87
C GLY A 408 22.99 5.95 -6.46
N GLN A 409 22.21 6.36 -7.46
CA GLN A 409 20.97 7.09 -7.25
C GLN A 409 19.85 6.56 -8.13
N VAL A 410 18.62 6.69 -7.66
CA VAL A 410 17.41 6.23 -8.36
C VAL A 410 16.47 7.38 -8.64
N HIS A 411 15.66 7.20 -9.65
CA HIS A 411 14.54 8.05 -10.00
C HIS A 411 13.23 7.26 -9.87
N TYR A 412 12.22 7.89 -9.33
CA TYR A 412 10.86 7.37 -9.31
C TYR A 412 10.05 8.07 -10.42
N PRO A 413 9.80 7.42 -11.56
CA PRO A 413 8.95 8.00 -12.63
C PRO A 413 7.61 8.46 -12.10
N ASN A 414 7.15 7.78 -11.06
CA ASN A 414 6.03 8.18 -10.24
C ASN A 414 6.42 8.00 -8.78
N LEU A 415 6.26 9.05 -7.99
CA LEU A 415 6.59 9.01 -6.57
C LEU A 415 5.74 7.95 -5.87
N PRO A 416 6.33 7.08 -5.05
CA PRO A 416 5.57 6.16 -4.21
C PRO A 416 4.74 6.93 -3.18
N ALA A 417 3.74 6.27 -2.58
CA ALA A 417 2.90 6.87 -1.55
C ALA A 417 3.72 7.41 -0.36
N GLU A 418 4.79 6.69 -0.01
CA GLU A 418 5.80 7.09 0.96
C GLU A 418 7.19 6.81 0.38
N LEU A 419 8.06 7.81 0.43
CA LEU A 419 9.46 7.63 0.05
C LEU A 419 10.15 6.74 1.10
N PRO A 420 10.98 5.79 0.68
CA PRO A 420 11.77 5.02 1.62
C PRO A 420 12.84 5.91 2.27
N GLU A 421 13.33 5.48 3.42
CA GLU A 421 14.42 6.12 4.14
C GLU A 421 15.68 6.26 3.26
N SER A 422 16.53 7.24 3.57
CA SER A 422 17.82 7.40 2.90
C SER A 422 18.63 6.09 2.95
N GLY A 423 19.23 5.70 1.82
CA GLY A 423 19.92 4.42 1.68
C GLY A 423 19.01 3.23 1.39
N SER A 424 17.73 3.45 1.13
CA SER A 424 16.78 2.41 0.69
C SER A 424 16.06 2.83 -0.58
N VAL A 425 15.59 1.85 -1.35
CA VAL A 425 14.85 2.05 -2.59
C VAL A 425 13.67 1.08 -2.70
N LEU A 426 12.53 1.54 -3.23
CA LEU A 426 11.42 0.69 -3.63
C LEU A 426 11.63 0.24 -5.08
N ILE A 427 12.27 -0.91 -5.26
CA ILE A 427 12.72 -1.40 -6.57
C ILE A 427 11.58 -1.64 -7.56
N CYS A 428 10.33 -1.82 -7.10
CA CYS A 428 9.18 -2.07 -7.97
C CYS A 428 8.68 -0.83 -8.72
N CYS A 429 9.10 0.37 -8.34
CA CYS A 429 8.69 1.62 -8.97
C CYS A 429 9.86 2.58 -9.24
N ALA A 430 11.09 2.14 -8.98
CA ALA A 430 12.31 2.90 -9.22
C ALA A 430 13.01 2.46 -10.51
N VAL A 431 13.66 3.42 -11.14
CA VAL A 431 14.62 3.23 -12.24
C VAL A 431 15.94 3.93 -11.89
N PRO A 432 17.08 3.62 -12.53
CA PRO A 432 18.31 4.37 -12.32
C PRO A 432 18.12 5.85 -12.63
N ALA A 433 18.66 6.73 -11.80
CA ALA A 433 18.74 8.15 -12.09
C ALA A 433 19.86 8.45 -13.09
N HIS A 434 19.75 9.60 -13.76
CA HIS A 434 20.81 10.14 -14.59
C HIS A 434 22.06 10.35 -13.73
N GLN A 435 23.20 9.86 -14.21
CA GLN A 435 24.48 9.96 -13.53
C GLN A 435 25.41 10.86 -14.33
N GLU A 436 26.14 11.73 -13.64
CA GLU A 436 27.22 12.49 -14.26
C GLU A 436 28.40 11.55 -14.60
N GLU A 437 29.21 11.91 -15.58
CA GLU A 437 30.40 11.14 -15.96
C GLU A 437 31.31 10.90 -14.74
N GLY A 438 31.59 9.61 -14.42
CA GLY A 438 32.38 9.20 -13.27
C GLY A 438 31.59 8.86 -12.01
N ALA A 439 30.26 8.88 -12.05
CA ALA A 439 29.42 8.47 -10.91
C ALA A 439 29.54 6.98 -10.57
N GLN A 440 29.31 6.64 -9.31
CA GLN A 440 29.34 5.25 -8.82
C GLN A 440 28.21 4.42 -9.46
N ALA A 441 28.52 3.20 -9.83
CA ALA A 441 27.54 2.23 -10.32
C ALA A 441 26.38 2.07 -9.32
N LEU A 442 25.19 1.76 -9.84
CA LEU A 442 24.02 1.47 -8.99
C LEU A 442 24.19 0.09 -8.36
N VAL A 443 24.27 0.03 -7.04
CA VAL A 443 24.46 -1.21 -6.28
C VAL A 443 23.30 -1.41 -5.31
N LEU A 444 22.64 -2.56 -5.43
CA LEU A 444 21.48 -2.98 -4.62
C LEU A 444 21.84 -4.22 -3.80
N GLU A 445 21.39 -4.29 -2.57
CA GLU A 445 21.58 -5.47 -1.71
C GLU A 445 20.49 -6.52 -2.00
N ILE A 446 20.59 -7.18 -3.17
CA ILE A 446 19.74 -8.28 -3.63
C ILE A 446 20.58 -9.53 -3.88
#